data_b2100d92876fdfa8a02e568109e59f6a
#
_entry.id   b2100d92876fdfa8a02e568109e59f6a
#
_cell.length_a   1.000
_cell.length_b   1.000
_cell.length_c   1.000
_cell.angle_alpha   90.00
_cell.angle_beta   90.00
_cell.angle_gamma   90.00
#
_symmetry.space_group_name_H-M   'P 1'
#
loop_
_entity.id
_entity.type
_entity.pdbx_description
1 polymer ?
#
loop_
_entity_poly.entity_id
_entity_poly.type
_entity_poly.pdbx_seq_one_letter_code
_entity_poly.pdbx_strand_id
1 'polypeptide(L)'
;MKNFYKYLVAIFLITVIALPVQKVNAGNKDRAGQAGADELLINPWARSSGWGGANVSCIRGIEGIFNNVAGLAHTPKTEIVFSYADWMRGADIRLMSFGLSQRVGESGVFGFSFMSLNFGEIDITTIDLPDGGIGKFSPRYLNVNISYAKAFSNSIFGGLNVKVISESISDASASGIAFDAGIQYITGELENIKFGISLRNVGIGKMKFSGDGYSLQTMVPNNNNQFTTTQRGASFEIPTQLNIGAGYDFLFDGSRFTLAGAFISNSFKKDQFSLGGEFSFKEYVQLRASYTYEEGITKPITDPTRTNAERGFAGGLTVQVPLKKESKSVFAVDYSFRPMENFSSVHTIGVRFTL
;
A
#
# COMPACT_ATOMS: atom_id res chain seq x y z
N MET A 1 -31.19 24.67 23.25
CA MET A 1 -30.54 23.38 23.40
C MET A 1 -29.59 23.00 22.24
N LYS A 2 -29.91 23.23 20.95
CA LYS A 2 -29.04 22.92 19.79
C LYS A 2 -27.63 23.56 19.82
N ASN A 3 -27.48 24.74 20.38
CA ASN A 3 -26.17 25.42 20.44
C ASN A 3 -25.30 24.95 21.60
N PHE A 4 -25.88 24.43 22.68
CA PHE A 4 -25.14 23.88 23.83
C PHE A 4 -24.35 22.65 23.46
N TYR A 5 -24.92 21.73 22.64
CA TYR A 5 -24.19 20.55 22.13
C TYR A 5 -23.03 20.93 21.23
N LYS A 6 -23.13 21.99 20.44
CA LYS A 6 -22.01 22.46 19.59
C LYS A 6 -20.81 22.92 20.43
N TYR A 7 -21.07 23.62 21.53
CA TYR A 7 -19.99 24.04 22.44
C TYR A 7 -19.40 22.87 23.23
N LEU A 8 -20.21 21.89 23.63
CA LEU A 8 -19.72 20.67 24.28
C LEU A 8 -18.83 19.84 23.36
N VAL A 9 -19.21 19.68 22.09
CA VAL A 9 -18.41 18.99 21.08
C VAL A 9 -17.11 19.75 20.80
N ALA A 10 -17.17 21.08 20.69
CA ALA A 10 -15.98 21.92 20.50
C ALA A 10 -15.02 21.85 21.69
N ILE A 11 -15.53 21.90 22.92
CA ILE A 11 -14.73 21.76 24.14
C ILE A 11 -14.13 20.36 24.23
N PHE A 12 -14.89 19.32 23.91
CA PHE A 12 -14.39 17.93 23.89
C PHE A 12 -13.27 17.76 22.86
N LEU A 13 -13.44 18.32 21.64
CA LEU A 13 -12.39 18.32 20.61
C LEU A 13 -11.12 19.06 21.06
N ILE A 14 -11.28 20.23 21.70
CA ILE A 14 -10.15 21.02 22.23
C ILE A 14 -9.45 20.26 23.37
N THR A 15 -10.20 19.57 24.23
CA THR A 15 -9.65 18.80 25.35
C THR A 15 -8.88 17.57 24.86
N VAL A 16 -9.37 16.91 23.81
CA VAL A 16 -8.66 15.77 23.17
C VAL A 16 -7.36 16.23 22.51
N ILE A 17 -7.34 17.43 21.90
CA ILE A 17 -6.12 18.00 21.28
C ILE A 17 -5.12 18.49 22.36
N ALA A 18 -5.60 18.89 23.55
CA ALA A 18 -4.79 19.41 24.64
C ALA A 18 -4.23 18.31 25.58
N LEU A 19 -4.63 17.05 25.40
CA LEU A 19 -4.02 15.95 26.16
C LEU A 19 -2.53 15.88 25.78
N PRO A 20 -1.59 15.86 26.79
CA PRO A 20 -0.19 15.66 26.47
C PRO A 20 -0.06 14.32 25.76
N VAL A 21 0.30 14.36 24.49
CA VAL A 21 0.64 13.16 23.72
C VAL A 21 1.86 12.56 24.38
N GLN A 22 1.64 11.65 25.33
CA GLN A 22 2.72 10.81 25.80
C GLN A 22 3.26 10.09 24.56
N LYS A 23 4.59 10.09 24.41
CA LYS A 23 5.25 9.38 23.31
C LYS A 23 4.93 7.90 23.44
N VAL A 24 3.79 7.49 22.89
CA VAL A 24 3.46 6.09 22.71
C VAL A 24 4.29 5.62 21.53
N ASN A 25 5.44 5.02 21.82
CA ASN A 25 6.24 4.33 20.82
C ASN A 25 5.60 2.95 20.61
N ALA A 26 4.59 2.84 19.75
CA ALA A 26 4.00 1.56 19.39
C ALA A 26 4.79 0.89 18.23
N GLY A 27 5.45 1.68 17.36
CA GLY A 27 6.34 1.20 16.32
C GLY A 27 7.66 0.67 16.89
N ASN A 28 8.18 -0.37 16.25
CA ASN A 28 9.43 -1.00 16.67
C ASN A 28 10.62 -0.43 15.90
N LYS A 29 11.00 0.83 16.22
CA LYS A 29 12.14 1.51 15.61
C LYS A 29 13.46 0.75 15.74
N ASP A 30 13.61 -0.05 16.80
CA ASP A 30 14.82 -0.81 17.09
C ASP A 30 14.96 -2.02 16.15
N ARG A 31 13.87 -2.38 15.44
CA ARG A 31 13.85 -3.40 14.42
C ARG A 31 13.83 -2.83 12.99
N ALA A 32 13.97 -1.52 12.83
CA ALA A 32 13.98 -0.89 11.51
C ALA A 32 15.07 -1.51 10.62
N GLY A 33 14.69 -1.91 9.38
CA GLY A 33 15.60 -2.54 8.43
C GLY A 33 15.83 -4.05 8.63
N GLN A 34 15.17 -4.71 9.60
CA GLN A 34 15.31 -6.15 9.83
C GLN A 34 14.29 -7.00 9.04
N ALA A 35 13.28 -6.39 8.44
CA ALA A 35 12.35 -7.08 7.54
C ALA A 35 12.92 -7.13 6.11
N GLY A 36 12.47 -8.11 5.34
CA GLY A 36 12.56 -8.09 3.88
C GLY A 36 11.18 -7.86 3.27
N ALA A 37 11.09 -7.92 1.94
CA ALA A 37 9.86 -7.69 1.17
C ALA A 37 9.19 -6.33 1.49
N ASP A 38 9.97 -5.29 1.69
CA ASP A 38 9.50 -3.92 1.97
C ASP A 38 8.64 -3.35 0.84
N GLU A 39 8.71 -3.91 -0.35
CA GLU A 39 7.88 -3.62 -1.51
C GLU A 39 6.39 -3.83 -1.24
N LEU A 40 6.05 -4.72 -0.29
CA LEU A 40 4.67 -4.90 0.21
C LEU A 40 4.06 -3.64 0.82
N LEU A 41 4.88 -2.68 1.23
CA LEU A 41 4.44 -1.40 1.80
C LEU A 41 4.16 -0.35 0.74
N ILE A 42 4.59 -0.57 -0.51
CA ILE A 42 4.37 0.36 -1.64
C ILE A 42 2.93 0.23 -2.13
N ASN A 43 2.18 1.32 -2.06
CA ASN A 43 0.82 1.36 -2.61
C ASN A 43 0.87 1.44 -4.14
N PRO A 44 0.37 0.41 -4.86
CA PRO A 44 0.46 0.36 -6.32
C PRO A 44 -0.66 1.14 -7.04
N TRP A 45 -1.71 1.57 -6.33
CA TRP A 45 -2.92 2.11 -6.91
C TRP A 45 -2.90 3.63 -6.96
N ALA A 46 -3.15 4.21 -8.13
CA ALA A 46 -3.06 5.65 -8.34
C ALA A 46 -4.02 6.43 -7.42
N ARG A 47 -5.30 6.04 -7.37
CA ARG A 47 -6.30 6.73 -6.54
C ARG A 47 -5.96 6.66 -5.05
N SER A 48 -5.65 5.45 -4.57
CA SER A 48 -5.35 5.22 -3.16
C SER A 48 -4.01 5.85 -2.72
N SER A 49 -3.02 5.93 -3.61
CA SER A 49 -1.72 6.57 -3.33
C SER A 49 -1.87 8.06 -3.01
N GLY A 50 -2.82 8.76 -3.64
CA GLY A 50 -3.09 10.17 -3.36
C GLY A 50 -3.63 10.44 -1.95
N TRP A 51 -4.05 9.41 -1.22
CA TRP A 51 -4.49 9.48 0.16
C TRP A 51 -3.37 9.27 1.20
N GLY A 52 -2.15 8.93 0.78
CA GLY A 52 -1.02 8.73 1.70
C GLY A 52 -1.28 7.72 2.83
N GLY A 53 -2.22 6.78 2.66
CA GLY A 53 -2.60 5.81 3.69
C GLY A 53 -3.76 6.24 4.59
N ALA A 54 -4.25 7.49 4.51
CA ALA A 54 -5.34 7.98 5.36
C ALA A 54 -6.70 7.30 5.11
N ASN A 55 -6.89 6.64 3.97
CA ASN A 55 -8.17 6.13 3.50
C ASN A 55 -8.57 4.73 4.00
N VAL A 56 -8.01 4.25 5.09
CA VAL A 56 -8.31 2.91 5.68
C VAL A 56 -9.81 2.71 5.91
N SER A 57 -10.50 3.76 6.35
CA SER A 57 -11.93 3.73 6.67
C SER A 57 -12.85 3.97 5.46
N CYS A 58 -12.34 4.60 4.40
CA CYS A 58 -13.17 5.07 3.27
C CYS A 58 -12.76 4.48 1.91
N ILE A 59 -11.75 3.61 1.84
CA ILE A 59 -11.35 2.94 0.60
C ILE A 59 -12.46 2.03 0.10
N ARG A 60 -12.68 2.02 -1.23
CA ARG A 60 -13.73 1.22 -1.90
C ARG A 60 -13.20 0.60 -3.18
N GLY A 61 -13.73 -0.59 -3.50
CA GLY A 61 -13.41 -1.34 -4.71
C GLY A 61 -12.10 -2.13 -4.61
N ILE A 62 -11.55 -2.48 -5.76
CA ILE A 62 -10.38 -3.38 -5.87
C ILE A 62 -9.12 -2.84 -5.17
N GLU A 63 -8.95 -1.53 -5.10
CA GLU A 63 -7.82 -0.91 -4.40
C GLU A 63 -7.82 -1.20 -2.89
N GLY A 64 -8.97 -1.61 -2.33
CA GLY A 64 -9.10 -2.07 -0.95
C GLY A 64 -8.18 -3.24 -0.62
N ILE A 65 -7.85 -4.10 -1.58
CA ILE A 65 -6.94 -5.24 -1.38
C ILE A 65 -5.59 -4.77 -0.79
N PHE A 66 -5.13 -3.58 -1.16
CA PHE A 66 -3.87 -3.08 -0.63
C PHE A 66 -4.00 -2.45 0.77
N ASN A 67 -5.00 -1.62 1.04
CA ASN A 67 -5.04 -0.84 2.29
C ASN A 67 -6.00 -1.44 3.34
N ASN A 68 -7.25 -1.73 2.97
CA ASN A 68 -8.24 -2.42 3.80
C ASN A 68 -9.14 -3.27 2.93
N VAL A 69 -8.96 -4.58 2.98
CA VAL A 69 -9.64 -5.54 2.10
C VAL A 69 -11.17 -5.52 2.26
N ALA A 70 -11.71 -5.02 3.37
CA ALA A 70 -13.15 -4.81 3.53
C ALA A 70 -13.74 -3.87 2.48
N GLY A 71 -12.92 -2.90 1.99
CA GLY A 71 -13.30 -1.98 0.93
C GLY A 71 -13.70 -2.66 -0.38
N LEU A 72 -13.22 -3.87 -0.63
CA LEU A 72 -13.60 -4.68 -1.80
C LEU A 72 -15.11 -4.98 -1.83
N ALA A 73 -15.77 -5.11 -0.66
CA ALA A 73 -17.21 -5.38 -0.59
C ALA A 73 -18.09 -4.29 -1.23
N HIS A 74 -17.53 -3.09 -1.45
CA HIS A 74 -18.23 -1.98 -2.11
C HIS A 74 -18.18 -2.05 -3.65
N THR A 75 -17.53 -3.05 -4.26
CA THR A 75 -17.57 -3.25 -5.72
C THR A 75 -19.01 -3.45 -6.19
N PRO A 76 -19.52 -2.63 -7.14
CA PRO A 76 -20.93 -2.73 -7.55
C PRO A 76 -21.26 -4.05 -8.26
N LYS A 77 -20.53 -4.39 -9.30
CA LYS A 77 -20.65 -5.64 -10.05
C LYS A 77 -19.27 -6.17 -10.46
N THR A 78 -18.60 -5.49 -11.35
CA THR A 78 -17.24 -5.81 -11.81
C THR A 78 -16.41 -4.52 -11.80
N GLU A 79 -15.21 -4.58 -11.29
CA GLU A 79 -14.25 -3.48 -11.38
C GLU A 79 -12.91 -4.01 -11.86
N ILE A 80 -12.32 -3.33 -12.83
CA ILE A 80 -11.00 -3.63 -13.40
C ILE A 80 -10.15 -2.38 -13.27
N VAL A 81 -8.96 -2.53 -12.74
CA VAL A 81 -8.00 -1.42 -12.57
C VAL A 81 -6.63 -1.83 -13.08
N PHE A 82 -6.02 -0.94 -13.85
CA PHE A 82 -4.60 -0.99 -14.20
C PHE A 82 -3.93 0.23 -13.60
N SER A 83 -2.72 0.07 -13.11
CA SER A 83 -1.94 1.18 -12.60
C SER A 83 -0.45 1.00 -12.96
N TYR A 84 0.18 2.12 -13.25
CA TYR A 84 1.61 2.21 -13.56
C TYR A 84 2.24 3.35 -12.78
N ALA A 85 3.37 3.10 -12.16
CA ALA A 85 4.18 4.11 -11.50
C ALA A 85 5.64 4.02 -11.93
N ASP A 86 6.22 5.18 -12.22
CA ASP A 86 7.66 5.36 -12.33
C ASP A 86 8.18 5.59 -10.90
N TRP A 87 8.72 4.51 -10.31
CA TRP A 87 9.06 4.45 -8.89
C TRP A 87 10.45 4.92 -8.65
N MET A 88 11.08 5.74 -8.55
CA MET A 88 12.47 6.23 -8.54
C MET A 88 12.95 6.46 -9.96
N ARG A 89 12.37 7.45 -10.58
CA ARG A 89 12.77 7.91 -11.90
C ARG A 89 14.28 8.20 -11.94
N GLY A 90 14.95 7.64 -12.91
CA GLY A 90 16.42 7.68 -13.04
C GLY A 90 17.13 6.40 -12.60
N ALA A 91 16.46 5.54 -11.81
CA ALA A 91 16.92 4.20 -11.49
C ALA A 91 16.21 3.11 -12.32
N ASP A 92 15.35 3.51 -13.27
CA ASP A 92 14.54 2.62 -14.15
C ASP A 92 13.65 1.62 -13.40
N ILE A 93 13.23 1.98 -12.16
CA ILE A 93 12.38 1.13 -11.33
C ILE A 93 10.93 1.41 -11.68
N ARG A 94 10.21 0.38 -12.16
CA ARG A 94 8.84 0.46 -12.66
C ARG A 94 7.92 -0.43 -11.87
N LEU A 95 6.82 0.15 -11.43
CA LEU A 95 5.75 -0.54 -10.72
C LEU A 95 4.53 -0.66 -11.64
N MET A 96 4.06 -1.89 -11.84
CA MET A 96 2.84 -2.18 -12.58
C MET A 96 1.89 -2.96 -11.69
N SER A 97 0.60 -2.66 -11.79
CA SER A 97 -0.44 -3.42 -11.08
C SER A 97 -1.69 -3.60 -11.92
N PHE A 98 -2.34 -4.71 -11.69
CA PHE A 98 -3.64 -5.08 -12.26
C PHE A 98 -4.53 -5.60 -11.15
N GLY A 99 -5.79 -5.23 -11.19
CA GLY A 99 -6.81 -5.71 -10.26
C GLY A 99 -8.13 -5.96 -10.94
N LEU A 100 -8.79 -7.03 -10.52
CA LEU A 100 -10.13 -7.43 -10.94
C LEU A 100 -10.94 -7.76 -9.70
N SER A 101 -12.11 -7.16 -9.57
CA SER A 101 -13.09 -7.58 -8.56
C SER A 101 -14.43 -7.90 -9.20
N GLN A 102 -15.06 -8.94 -8.68
CA GLN A 102 -16.33 -9.46 -9.16
C GLN A 102 -17.27 -9.74 -8.00
N ARG A 103 -18.45 -9.13 -8.03
CA ARG A 103 -19.52 -9.45 -7.08
C ARG A 103 -20.08 -10.83 -7.37
N VAL A 104 -20.23 -11.62 -6.32
CA VAL A 104 -20.78 -12.98 -6.34
C VAL A 104 -21.87 -13.07 -5.28
N GLY A 105 -23.08 -13.39 -5.75
CA GLY A 105 -24.27 -13.33 -4.91
C GLY A 105 -24.64 -11.91 -4.50
N GLU A 106 -25.42 -11.76 -3.44
CA GLU A 106 -25.94 -10.47 -3.00
C GLU A 106 -24.92 -9.63 -2.22
N SER A 107 -24.08 -10.27 -1.41
CA SER A 107 -23.22 -9.58 -0.44
C SER A 107 -21.72 -9.87 -0.55
N GLY A 108 -21.32 -10.87 -1.36
CA GLY A 108 -19.93 -11.29 -1.50
C GLY A 108 -19.25 -10.67 -2.72
N VAL A 109 -17.93 -10.46 -2.64
CA VAL A 109 -17.08 -9.99 -3.74
C VAL A 109 -15.77 -10.77 -3.69
N PHE A 110 -15.42 -11.36 -4.83
CA PHE A 110 -14.06 -11.90 -5.06
C PHE A 110 -13.19 -10.83 -5.69
N GLY A 111 -11.91 -10.82 -5.29
CA GLY A 111 -10.89 -9.97 -5.85
C GLY A 111 -9.65 -10.76 -6.21
N PHE A 112 -9.05 -10.35 -7.31
CA PHE A 112 -7.73 -10.81 -7.76
C PHE A 112 -6.90 -9.60 -8.10
N SER A 113 -5.65 -9.57 -7.66
CA SER A 113 -4.72 -8.54 -8.12
C SER A 113 -3.30 -9.09 -8.18
N PHE A 114 -2.51 -8.50 -9.06
CA PHE A 114 -1.07 -8.66 -9.01
C PHE A 114 -0.38 -7.31 -9.06
N MET A 115 0.80 -7.26 -8.48
CA MET A 115 1.73 -6.14 -8.48
C MET A 115 3.11 -6.65 -8.86
N SER A 116 3.74 -6.01 -9.82
CA SER A 116 5.09 -6.31 -10.25
C SER A 116 5.96 -5.06 -10.14
N LEU A 117 7.10 -5.19 -9.46
CA LEU A 117 8.14 -4.18 -9.40
C LEU A 117 9.36 -4.72 -10.13
N ASN A 118 9.79 -3.98 -11.16
CA ASN A 118 10.98 -4.28 -11.96
C ASN A 118 12.05 -3.23 -11.63
N PHE A 119 13.25 -3.69 -11.31
CA PHE A 119 14.37 -2.85 -10.87
C PHE A 119 15.32 -2.45 -12.01
N GLY A 120 14.88 -2.62 -13.26
CA GLY A 120 15.72 -2.36 -14.43
C GLY A 120 16.71 -3.49 -14.71
N GLU A 121 17.64 -3.21 -15.60
CA GLU A 121 18.72 -4.16 -15.98
C GLU A 121 20.02 -3.76 -15.31
N ILE A 122 20.73 -4.74 -14.76
CA ILE A 122 22.02 -4.58 -14.10
C ILE A 122 23.03 -5.40 -14.87
N ASP A 123 24.15 -4.80 -15.25
CA ASP A 123 25.23 -5.51 -15.96
C ASP A 123 25.93 -6.53 -15.04
N ILE A 124 26.17 -7.72 -15.58
CA ILE A 124 26.97 -8.73 -14.90
C ILE A 124 28.43 -8.32 -15.05
N THR A 125 29.11 -8.11 -13.94
CA THR A 125 30.54 -7.76 -13.88
C THR A 125 31.34 -8.85 -13.17
N THR A 126 32.60 -9.03 -13.57
CA THR A 126 33.57 -9.90 -12.91
C THR A 126 34.86 -9.16 -12.63
N ILE A 127 35.77 -9.79 -11.89
CA ILE A 127 37.09 -9.19 -11.59
C ILE A 127 37.85 -8.91 -12.89
N ASP A 128 37.71 -9.79 -13.90
CA ASP A 128 38.38 -9.67 -15.17
C ASP A 128 37.67 -8.75 -16.17
N LEU A 129 36.36 -8.51 -15.98
CA LEU A 129 35.52 -7.67 -16.82
C LEU A 129 34.68 -6.75 -15.93
N PRO A 130 35.29 -5.72 -15.29
CA PRO A 130 34.63 -4.82 -14.37
C PRO A 130 33.61 -3.89 -15.05
N ASP A 131 33.78 -3.63 -16.35
CA ASP A 131 32.88 -2.78 -17.15
C ASP A 131 31.66 -3.55 -17.69
N GLY A 132 31.51 -4.84 -17.36
CA GLY A 132 30.43 -5.69 -17.83
C GLY A 132 30.67 -6.28 -19.21
N GLY A 133 29.59 -6.46 -20.00
CA GLY A 133 29.68 -7.04 -21.37
C GLY A 133 29.49 -8.56 -21.44
N ILE A 134 29.25 -9.22 -20.30
CA ILE A 134 29.00 -10.68 -20.23
C ILE A 134 27.51 -10.96 -20.37
N GLY A 135 26.66 -10.08 -19.82
CA GLY A 135 25.21 -10.23 -19.80
C GLY A 135 24.57 -9.27 -18.80
N LYS A 136 23.25 -9.35 -18.67
CA LYS A 136 22.47 -8.53 -17.74
C LYS A 136 21.51 -9.40 -16.96
N PHE A 137 21.17 -8.97 -15.73
CA PHE A 137 20.07 -9.54 -14.96
C PHE A 137 19.13 -8.43 -14.50
N SER A 138 17.88 -8.78 -14.20
CA SER A 138 16.87 -7.84 -13.74
C SER A 138 16.22 -8.37 -12.47
N PRO A 139 16.45 -7.74 -11.32
CA PRO A 139 15.73 -8.11 -10.11
C PRO A 139 14.23 -7.82 -10.28
N ARG A 140 13.40 -8.71 -9.73
CA ARG A 140 11.95 -8.62 -9.84
C ARG A 140 11.29 -8.95 -8.51
N TYR A 141 10.24 -8.21 -8.24
CA TYR A 141 9.30 -8.51 -7.17
C TYR A 141 7.91 -8.73 -7.78
N LEU A 142 7.23 -9.78 -7.33
CA LEU A 142 5.88 -10.11 -7.72
C LEU A 142 5.04 -10.39 -6.48
N ASN A 143 3.87 -9.78 -6.40
CA ASN A 143 2.87 -10.03 -5.37
C ASN A 143 1.53 -10.34 -6.04
N VAL A 144 1.00 -11.54 -5.79
CA VAL A 144 -0.30 -12.00 -6.29
C VAL A 144 -1.25 -12.12 -5.13
N ASN A 145 -2.45 -11.57 -5.27
CA ASN A 145 -3.47 -11.53 -4.23
C ASN A 145 -4.75 -12.20 -4.69
N ILE A 146 -5.32 -13.01 -3.79
CA ILE A 146 -6.67 -13.57 -3.91
C ILE A 146 -7.45 -13.14 -2.68
N SER A 147 -8.58 -12.47 -2.89
CA SER A 147 -9.32 -11.81 -1.82
C SER A 147 -10.79 -12.18 -1.87
N TYR A 148 -11.40 -12.19 -0.70
CA TYR A 148 -12.84 -12.27 -0.56
C TYR A 148 -13.30 -11.25 0.48
N ALA A 149 -14.33 -10.48 0.14
CA ALA A 149 -14.96 -9.56 1.08
C ALA A 149 -16.48 -9.72 1.04
N LYS A 150 -17.12 -9.40 2.15
CA LYS A 150 -18.55 -9.54 2.32
C LYS A 150 -19.15 -8.36 3.09
N ALA A 151 -20.32 -7.90 2.63
CA ALA A 151 -21.19 -7.04 3.40
C ALA A 151 -22.00 -7.93 4.36
N PHE A 152 -21.71 -7.85 5.66
CA PHE A 152 -22.45 -8.58 6.71
C PHE A 152 -23.77 -7.89 7.05
N SER A 153 -23.78 -6.57 6.93
CA SER A 153 -24.97 -5.72 7.04
C SER A 153 -24.76 -4.46 6.21
N ASN A 154 -25.71 -3.54 6.23
CA ASN A 154 -25.57 -2.24 5.56
C ASN A 154 -24.43 -1.39 6.16
N SER A 155 -24.03 -1.67 7.40
CA SER A 155 -23.02 -0.92 8.13
C SER A 155 -21.69 -1.65 8.30
N ILE A 156 -21.65 -2.97 8.21
CA ILE A 156 -20.47 -3.79 8.55
C ILE A 156 -19.98 -4.54 7.30
N PHE A 157 -18.73 -4.28 6.95
CA PHE A 157 -18.04 -4.92 5.83
C PHE A 157 -16.77 -5.57 6.35
N GLY A 158 -16.45 -6.76 5.87
CA GLY A 158 -15.24 -7.47 6.25
C GLY A 158 -14.64 -8.20 5.07
N GLY A 159 -13.33 -8.43 5.11
CA GLY A 159 -12.63 -9.11 4.04
C GLY A 159 -11.37 -9.79 4.51
N LEU A 160 -10.94 -10.77 3.73
CA LEU A 160 -9.69 -11.51 3.87
C LEU A 160 -8.94 -11.52 2.54
N ASN A 161 -7.63 -11.49 2.60
CA ASN A 161 -6.75 -11.56 1.45
C ASN A 161 -5.60 -12.54 1.72
N VAL A 162 -5.28 -13.34 0.73
CA VAL A 162 -4.10 -14.21 0.72
C VAL A 162 -3.14 -13.66 -0.32
N LYS A 163 -1.89 -13.47 0.07
CA LYS A 163 -0.79 -12.97 -0.77
C LYS A 163 0.22 -14.06 -1.01
N VAL A 164 0.63 -14.20 -2.26
CA VAL A 164 1.81 -14.97 -2.65
C VAL A 164 2.87 -13.98 -3.13
N ILE A 165 4.02 -14.01 -2.51
CA ILE A 165 5.13 -13.10 -2.71
C ILE A 165 6.27 -13.85 -3.34
N SER A 166 6.88 -13.27 -4.36
CA SER A 166 8.08 -13.82 -5.01
C SER A 166 9.08 -12.71 -5.29
N GLU A 167 10.28 -12.88 -4.84
CA GLU A 167 11.44 -12.03 -5.12
C GLU A 167 12.47 -12.83 -5.86
N SER A 168 13.08 -12.26 -6.90
CA SER A 168 14.15 -12.91 -7.65
C SER A 168 15.24 -11.92 -8.02
N ILE A 169 16.49 -12.36 -7.89
CA ILE A 169 17.68 -11.63 -8.30
C ILE A 169 18.67 -12.62 -8.89
N SER A 170 19.01 -12.47 -10.18
CA SER A 170 19.83 -13.44 -10.91
C SER A 170 19.33 -14.88 -10.66
N ASP A 171 20.18 -15.75 -10.14
CA ASP A 171 19.92 -17.16 -9.92
C ASP A 171 19.44 -17.48 -8.48
N ALA A 172 19.04 -16.45 -7.74
CA ALA A 172 18.50 -16.60 -6.40
C ALA A 172 17.06 -16.10 -6.33
N SER A 173 16.21 -16.79 -5.57
CA SER A 173 14.82 -16.39 -5.35
C SER A 173 14.37 -16.67 -3.92
N ALA A 174 13.40 -15.85 -3.47
CA ALA A 174 12.69 -16.05 -2.22
C ALA A 174 11.19 -16.01 -2.47
N SER A 175 10.43 -16.82 -1.75
CA SER A 175 8.97 -16.80 -1.82
C SER A 175 8.36 -16.86 -0.43
N GLY A 176 7.15 -16.33 -0.30
CA GLY A 176 6.42 -16.30 0.96
C GLY A 176 4.92 -16.20 0.75
N ILE A 177 4.19 -16.46 1.83
CA ILE A 177 2.73 -16.30 1.89
C ILE A 177 2.41 -15.38 3.05
N ALA A 178 1.49 -14.44 2.83
CA ALA A 178 0.98 -13.57 3.85
C ALA A 178 -0.54 -13.43 3.76
N PHE A 179 -1.16 -13.02 4.88
CA PHE A 179 -2.59 -12.76 4.99
C PHE A 179 -2.85 -11.33 5.38
N ASP A 180 -3.97 -10.80 4.86
CA ASP A 180 -4.56 -9.57 5.37
C ASP A 180 -5.98 -9.83 5.82
N ALA A 181 -6.43 -9.08 6.82
CA ALA A 181 -7.80 -9.02 7.27
C ALA A 181 -8.21 -7.57 7.44
N GLY A 182 -9.46 -7.26 7.14
CA GLY A 182 -9.96 -5.91 7.29
C GLY A 182 -11.44 -5.85 7.63
N ILE A 183 -11.81 -4.80 8.35
CA ILE A 183 -13.19 -4.47 8.69
C ILE A 183 -13.40 -2.98 8.40
N GLN A 184 -14.58 -2.65 7.88
CA GLN A 184 -15.09 -1.28 7.82
C GLN A 184 -16.47 -1.24 8.47
N TYR A 185 -16.70 -0.14 9.22
CA TYR A 185 -17.98 0.16 9.83
C TYR A 185 -18.44 1.54 9.37
N ILE A 186 -19.61 1.60 8.75
CA ILE A 186 -20.21 2.82 8.21
C ILE A 186 -21.49 3.10 8.99
N THR A 187 -21.64 4.32 9.50
CA THR A 187 -22.75 4.73 10.34
C THR A 187 -23.12 6.20 10.11
N GLY A 188 -24.10 6.69 10.86
CA GLY A 188 -24.67 8.03 10.71
C GLY A 188 -25.93 8.00 9.86
N GLU A 189 -26.79 9.00 10.02
CA GLU A 189 -28.07 9.09 9.30
C GLU A 189 -27.90 9.14 7.77
N LEU A 190 -26.74 9.64 7.31
CA LEU A 190 -26.38 9.79 5.89
C LEU A 190 -25.21 8.85 5.49
N GLU A 191 -24.91 7.82 6.29
CA GLU A 191 -23.77 6.91 6.08
C GLU A 191 -22.42 7.66 5.98
N ASN A 192 -22.31 8.76 6.67
CA ASN A 192 -21.23 9.73 6.55
C ASN A 192 -20.09 9.55 7.56
N ILE A 193 -20.25 8.68 8.56
CA ILE A 193 -19.21 8.34 9.55
C ILE A 193 -18.64 6.98 9.21
N LYS A 194 -17.33 6.87 9.10
CA LYS A 194 -16.65 5.67 8.66
C LYS A 194 -15.51 5.33 9.60
N PHE A 195 -15.42 4.06 9.95
CA PHE A 195 -14.29 3.50 10.70
C PHE A 195 -13.71 2.33 9.92
N GLY A 196 -12.42 2.13 10.04
CA GLY A 196 -11.72 1.03 9.38
C GLY A 196 -10.57 0.52 10.25
N ILE A 197 -10.44 -0.80 10.28
CA ILE A 197 -9.29 -1.48 10.89
C ILE A 197 -8.81 -2.51 9.87
N SER A 198 -7.50 -2.56 9.64
CA SER A 198 -6.90 -3.60 8.81
C SER A 198 -5.60 -4.09 9.41
N LEU A 199 -5.42 -5.40 9.39
CA LEU A 199 -4.17 -6.08 9.69
C LEU A 199 -3.62 -6.61 8.37
N ARG A 200 -2.39 -6.22 8.03
CA ARG A 200 -1.79 -6.48 6.72
C ARG A 200 -0.47 -7.21 6.83
N ASN A 201 -0.17 -7.99 5.80
CA ASN A 201 1.12 -8.66 5.63
C ASN A 201 1.49 -9.57 6.82
N VAL A 202 0.52 -10.31 7.36
CA VAL A 202 0.81 -11.34 8.38
C VAL A 202 1.42 -12.54 7.69
N GLY A 203 2.75 -12.65 7.74
CA GLY A 203 3.48 -13.73 7.07
C GLY A 203 3.30 -15.09 7.72
N ILE A 204 3.19 -16.14 6.91
CA ILE A 204 3.32 -17.53 7.38
C ILE A 204 4.76 -17.94 7.24
N GLY A 205 5.48 -18.00 8.36
CA GLY A 205 6.89 -18.32 8.37
C GLY A 205 7.78 -17.17 7.92
N LYS A 206 9.05 -17.49 7.67
CA LYS A 206 10.08 -16.53 7.23
C LYS A 206 10.42 -16.80 5.78
N MET A 207 10.66 -15.76 5.01
CA MET A 207 11.22 -15.85 3.67
C MET A 207 12.73 -16.09 3.72
N LYS A 208 13.25 -16.72 2.69
CA LYS A 208 14.68 -17.00 2.57
C LYS A 208 15.05 -17.10 1.09
N PHE A 209 16.14 -16.44 0.72
CA PHE A 209 16.72 -16.62 -0.61
C PHE A 209 17.42 -17.97 -0.72
N SER A 210 17.21 -18.64 -1.85
CA SER A 210 17.83 -19.90 -2.24
C SER A 210 17.96 -19.95 -3.77
N GLY A 211 18.79 -20.84 -4.27
CA GLY A 211 19.03 -21.03 -5.71
C GLY A 211 20.50 -21.27 -6.02
N ASP A 212 20.83 -21.39 -7.30
CA ASP A 212 22.17 -21.72 -7.78
C ASP A 212 23.18 -20.61 -7.48
N GLY A 213 22.74 -19.36 -7.34
CA GLY A 213 23.57 -18.23 -6.90
C GLY A 213 24.19 -18.37 -5.50
N TYR A 214 23.70 -19.33 -4.69
CA TYR A 214 24.29 -19.68 -3.40
C TYR A 214 25.24 -20.90 -3.48
N SER A 215 25.47 -21.44 -4.64
CA SER A 215 26.35 -22.60 -4.85
C SER A 215 27.79 -22.13 -5.11
N LEU A 216 28.74 -22.69 -4.36
CA LEU A 216 30.15 -22.38 -4.47
C LEU A 216 30.92 -23.66 -4.78
N GLN A 217 31.81 -23.63 -5.76
CA GLN A 217 32.77 -24.68 -5.99
C GLN A 217 33.97 -24.47 -5.07
N THR A 218 34.27 -25.45 -4.25
CA THR A 218 35.36 -25.42 -3.29
C THR A 218 36.33 -26.52 -3.57
N MET A 219 37.63 -26.22 -3.59
CA MET A 219 38.70 -27.23 -3.68
C MET A 219 38.97 -27.84 -2.32
N VAL A 220 39.09 -29.15 -2.26
CA VAL A 220 39.56 -29.83 -1.03
C VAL A 220 41.05 -29.58 -0.89
N PRO A 221 41.54 -29.04 0.25
CA PRO A 221 42.97 -28.92 0.48
C PRO A 221 43.70 -30.26 0.34
N ASN A 222 44.80 -30.29 -0.39
CA ASN A 222 45.60 -31.47 -0.69
C ASN A 222 44.96 -32.56 -1.57
N ASN A 223 43.88 -32.23 -2.29
CA ASN A 223 43.25 -33.09 -3.24
C ASN A 223 42.71 -32.28 -4.42
N ASN A 224 42.87 -32.75 -5.65
CA ASN A 224 42.34 -32.07 -6.84
C ASN A 224 40.82 -32.22 -7.03
N ASN A 225 40.13 -32.77 -6.04
CA ASN A 225 38.70 -32.93 -6.09
C ASN A 225 38.01 -31.59 -5.78
N GLN A 226 37.05 -31.24 -6.63
CA GLN A 226 36.15 -30.15 -6.41
C GLN A 226 34.82 -30.67 -5.85
N PHE A 227 34.24 -29.96 -4.93
CA PHE A 227 32.87 -30.22 -4.48
C PHE A 227 32.07 -28.92 -4.43
N THR A 228 30.77 -29.02 -4.69
CA THR A 228 29.85 -27.90 -4.62
C THR A 228 29.30 -27.80 -3.22
N THR A 229 29.46 -26.64 -2.59
CA THR A 229 28.83 -26.28 -1.32
C THR A 229 27.73 -25.25 -1.54
N THR A 230 26.63 -25.35 -0.81
CA THR A 230 25.57 -24.38 -0.85
C THR A 230 25.64 -23.50 0.40
N GLN A 231 25.83 -22.20 0.22
CA GLN A 231 25.80 -21.24 1.30
C GLN A 231 24.34 -21.08 1.78
N ARG A 232 24.12 -21.05 3.09
CA ARG A 232 22.79 -20.81 3.65
C ARG A 232 22.52 -19.33 3.74
N GLY A 233 21.51 -18.85 3.01
CA GLY A 233 20.99 -17.50 3.17
C GLY A 233 20.32 -17.33 4.55
N ALA A 234 20.36 -16.13 5.11
CA ALA A 234 19.57 -15.79 6.30
C ALA A 234 18.08 -15.70 5.95
N SER A 235 17.23 -16.05 6.91
CA SER A 235 15.78 -15.86 6.77
C SER A 235 15.37 -14.49 7.30
N PHE A 236 14.34 -13.88 6.69
CA PHE A 236 13.78 -12.59 7.07
C PHE A 236 12.26 -12.67 7.25
N GLU A 237 11.74 -11.75 8.03
CA GLU A 237 10.30 -11.62 8.31
C GLU A 237 9.64 -10.61 7.35
N ILE A 238 8.34 -10.78 7.13
CA ILE A 238 7.52 -9.89 6.30
C ILE A 238 7.03 -8.71 7.14
N PRO A 239 7.00 -7.47 6.60
CA PRO A 239 6.64 -6.28 7.37
C PRO A 239 5.13 -6.21 7.61
N THR A 240 4.69 -6.69 8.77
CA THR A 240 3.29 -6.63 9.22
C THR A 240 2.90 -5.19 9.59
N GLN A 241 1.67 -4.79 9.25
CA GLN A 241 1.10 -3.48 9.61
C GLN A 241 -0.29 -3.65 10.23
N LEU A 242 -0.58 -2.84 11.26
CA LEU A 242 -1.92 -2.61 11.80
C LEU A 242 -2.33 -1.18 11.47
N ASN A 243 -3.43 -1.01 10.74
CA ASN A 243 -3.95 0.30 10.36
C ASN A 243 -5.31 0.51 11.01
N ILE A 244 -5.50 1.65 11.66
CA ILE A 244 -6.76 2.06 12.29
C ILE A 244 -7.10 3.44 11.75
N GLY A 245 -8.28 3.61 11.17
CA GLY A 245 -8.69 4.87 10.57
C GLY A 245 -10.14 5.24 10.82
N ALA A 246 -10.39 6.53 10.75
CA ALA A 246 -11.72 7.12 10.79
C ALA A 246 -11.87 8.14 9.65
N GLY A 247 -13.11 8.34 9.21
CA GLY A 247 -13.41 9.31 8.17
C GLY A 247 -14.81 9.87 8.31
N TYR A 248 -14.99 11.07 7.76
CA TYR A 248 -16.27 11.76 7.76
C TYR A 248 -16.54 12.38 6.38
N ASP A 249 -17.75 12.17 5.87
CA ASP A 249 -18.21 12.79 4.63
C ASP A 249 -19.09 14.00 4.93
N PHE A 250 -18.65 15.17 4.49
CA PHE A 250 -19.47 16.38 4.42
C PHE A 250 -20.17 16.38 3.07
N LEU A 251 -21.49 16.23 3.10
CA LEU A 251 -22.31 16.14 1.90
C LEU A 251 -22.90 17.51 1.57
N PHE A 252 -22.72 17.93 0.33
CA PHE A 252 -23.26 19.15 -0.24
C PHE A 252 -24.13 18.80 -1.46
N ASP A 253 -24.91 19.75 -1.94
CA ASP A 253 -25.69 19.52 -3.16
C ASP A 253 -24.76 19.25 -4.36
N GLY A 254 -24.78 18.00 -4.83
CA GLY A 254 -23.94 17.51 -5.94
C GLY A 254 -22.44 17.42 -5.66
N SER A 255 -21.98 17.59 -4.40
CA SER A 255 -20.56 17.52 -4.05
C SER A 255 -20.36 16.85 -2.70
N ARG A 256 -19.17 16.29 -2.49
CA ARG A 256 -18.79 15.67 -1.22
C ARG A 256 -17.36 16.08 -0.86
N PHE A 257 -17.15 16.40 0.41
CA PHE A 257 -15.82 16.51 0.96
C PHE A 257 -15.62 15.42 2.02
N THR A 258 -14.66 14.52 1.79
CA THR A 258 -14.30 13.46 2.72
C THR A 258 -13.03 13.87 3.45
N LEU A 259 -13.07 13.89 4.78
CA LEU A 259 -11.90 14.02 5.65
C LEU A 259 -11.63 12.65 6.28
N ALA A 260 -10.41 12.15 6.20
CA ALA A 260 -10.05 10.88 6.80
C ALA A 260 -8.67 10.94 7.43
N GLY A 261 -8.51 10.19 8.52
CA GLY A 261 -7.23 10.02 9.20
C GLY A 261 -6.99 8.57 9.56
N ALA A 262 -5.72 8.18 9.63
CA ALA A 262 -5.32 6.85 10.01
C ALA A 262 -4.05 6.85 10.87
N PHE A 263 -4.00 5.94 11.82
CA PHE A 263 -2.81 5.51 12.53
C PHE A 263 -2.33 4.21 11.90
N ILE A 264 -1.04 4.14 11.56
CA ILE A 264 -0.39 3.01 10.90
C ILE A 264 0.73 2.54 11.82
N SER A 265 0.56 1.39 12.44
CA SER A 265 1.58 0.76 13.27
C SER A 265 2.38 -0.25 12.46
N ASN A 266 3.70 -0.11 12.47
CA ASN A 266 4.63 -0.89 11.68
C ASN A 266 5.47 -1.80 12.57
N SER A 267 5.57 -3.10 12.24
CA SER A 267 6.39 -4.05 13.01
C SER A 267 7.90 -3.79 12.90
N PHE A 268 8.36 -3.21 11.77
CA PHE A 268 9.78 -3.04 11.42
C PHE A 268 10.13 -1.63 10.99
N LYS A 269 9.24 -0.67 11.23
CA LYS A 269 9.43 0.76 10.94
C LYS A 269 8.80 1.57 12.07
N LYS A 270 8.96 2.88 11.99
CA LYS A 270 8.24 3.80 12.88
C LYS A 270 6.76 3.84 12.54
N ASP A 271 5.96 4.17 13.54
CA ASP A 271 4.55 4.43 13.35
C ASP A 271 4.32 5.70 12.55
N GLN A 272 3.20 5.73 11.84
CA GLN A 272 2.80 6.85 11.01
C GLN A 272 1.39 7.32 11.36
N PHE A 273 1.19 8.62 11.26
CA PHE A 273 -0.11 9.25 11.33
C PHE A 273 -0.41 9.91 9.98
N SER A 274 -1.47 9.50 9.33
CA SER A 274 -1.88 10.03 8.04
C SER A 274 -3.19 10.79 8.16
N LEU A 275 -3.24 11.99 7.55
CA LEU A 275 -4.45 12.80 7.43
C LEU A 275 -4.62 13.18 5.97
N GLY A 276 -5.83 13.03 5.44
CA GLY A 276 -6.11 13.34 4.04
C GLY A 276 -7.54 13.81 3.83
N GLY A 277 -7.72 14.55 2.74
CA GLY A 277 -9.03 15.03 2.29
C GLY A 277 -9.24 14.78 0.80
N GLU A 278 -10.50 14.52 0.43
CA GLU A 278 -10.95 14.39 -0.95
C GLU A 278 -12.15 15.28 -1.18
N PHE A 279 -12.07 16.13 -2.18
CA PHE A 279 -13.22 16.87 -2.70
C PHE A 279 -13.70 16.20 -4.00
N SER A 280 -14.94 15.75 -4.01
CA SER A 280 -15.61 15.13 -5.16
C SER A 280 -16.70 16.08 -5.68
N PHE A 281 -16.55 16.51 -6.93
CA PHE A 281 -17.52 17.35 -7.62
C PHE A 281 -18.36 16.49 -8.58
N LYS A 282 -19.64 16.33 -8.25
CA LYS A 282 -20.63 15.56 -8.99
C LYS A 282 -20.15 14.14 -9.37
N GLU A 283 -19.23 13.60 -8.58
CA GLU A 283 -18.50 12.34 -8.83
C GLU A 283 -17.71 12.31 -10.16
N TYR A 284 -17.67 13.39 -10.94
CA TYR A 284 -16.89 13.45 -12.19
C TYR A 284 -15.42 13.80 -11.95
N VAL A 285 -15.16 14.68 -11.02
CA VAL A 285 -13.79 15.11 -10.68
C VAL A 285 -13.57 14.97 -9.19
N GLN A 286 -12.49 14.31 -8.81
CA GLN A 286 -12.12 14.15 -7.42
C GLN A 286 -10.68 14.64 -7.24
N LEU A 287 -10.47 15.54 -6.31
CA LEU A 287 -9.17 16.08 -5.91
C LEU A 287 -8.83 15.58 -4.52
N ARG A 288 -7.59 15.15 -4.32
CA ARG A 288 -7.09 14.60 -3.05
C ARG A 288 -5.80 15.27 -2.64
N ALA A 289 -5.67 15.46 -1.35
CA ALA A 289 -4.40 15.85 -0.74
C ALA A 289 -4.29 15.18 0.62
N SER A 290 -3.09 14.79 0.98
CA SER A 290 -2.81 14.13 2.26
C SER A 290 -1.41 14.43 2.75
N TYR A 291 -1.23 14.23 4.06
CA TYR A 291 0.06 14.28 4.72
C TYR A 291 0.20 13.11 5.68
N THR A 292 1.32 12.41 5.57
CA THR A 292 1.69 11.32 6.46
C THR A 292 2.88 11.74 7.31
N TYR A 293 2.67 11.82 8.60
CA TYR A 293 3.72 12.14 9.58
C TYR A 293 4.36 10.85 10.10
N GLU A 294 5.68 10.84 10.10
CA GLU A 294 6.54 9.86 10.76
C GLU A 294 7.61 10.61 11.55
N GLU A 295 8.00 10.11 12.71
CA GLU A 295 9.04 10.76 13.51
C GLU A 295 10.35 10.92 12.71
N GLY A 296 10.79 12.15 12.55
CA GLY A 296 12.02 12.50 11.81
C GLY A 296 11.82 12.74 10.31
N ILE A 297 10.60 12.68 9.76
CA ILE A 297 10.33 12.88 8.33
C ILE A 297 10.75 14.28 7.82
N THR A 298 10.78 15.27 8.70
CA THR A 298 11.19 16.65 8.37
C THR A 298 12.69 16.90 8.49
N LYS A 299 13.45 15.94 9.01
CA LYS A 299 14.90 16.02 9.14
C LYS A 299 15.59 15.77 7.79
N PRO A 300 16.83 16.25 7.60
CA PRO A 300 17.62 15.90 6.44
C PRO A 300 17.78 14.40 6.28
N ILE A 301 17.88 13.88 5.05
CA ILE A 301 18.06 12.43 4.81
C ILE A 301 19.38 11.89 5.37
N THR A 302 20.34 12.78 5.62
CA THR A 302 21.62 12.45 6.26
C THR A 302 21.49 12.24 7.77
N ASP A 303 20.34 12.60 8.39
CA ASP A 303 20.10 12.35 9.80
C ASP A 303 19.86 10.84 10.02
N PRO A 304 20.64 10.15 10.87
CA PRO A 304 20.52 8.71 11.07
C PRO A 304 19.19 8.29 11.72
N THR A 305 18.43 9.24 12.24
CA THR A 305 17.11 8.98 12.82
C THR A 305 15.99 9.03 11.78
N ARG A 306 16.25 9.50 10.54
CA ARG A 306 15.30 9.48 9.45
C ARG A 306 15.37 8.14 8.73
N THR A 307 14.26 7.42 8.67
CA THR A 307 14.16 6.08 8.08
C THR A 307 13.35 6.06 6.77
N ASN A 308 12.82 7.22 6.34
CA ASN A 308 11.92 7.32 5.20
C ASN A 308 12.41 8.38 4.19
N ALA A 309 12.44 8.01 2.90
CA ALA A 309 12.79 8.93 1.81
C ALA A 309 11.60 9.79 1.35
N GLU A 310 10.37 9.47 1.74
CA GLU A 310 9.20 10.26 1.43
C GLU A 310 9.17 11.57 2.22
N ARG A 311 8.56 12.62 1.64
CA ARG A 311 8.35 13.92 2.31
C ARG A 311 7.02 13.99 3.09
N GLY A 312 6.26 12.91 3.07
CA GLY A 312 4.97 12.77 3.74
C GLY A 312 3.78 13.33 2.95
N PHE A 313 3.96 14.21 1.99
CA PHE A 313 2.90 14.73 1.16
C PHE A 313 2.48 13.73 0.07
N ALA A 314 1.18 13.66 -0.20
CA ALA A 314 0.65 13.02 -1.39
C ALA A 314 -0.54 13.83 -1.93
N GLY A 315 -0.72 13.77 -3.24
CA GLY A 315 -1.86 14.39 -3.90
C GLY A 315 -2.39 13.51 -5.01
N GLY A 316 -3.63 13.71 -5.42
CA GLY A 316 -4.24 12.90 -6.48
C GLY A 316 -5.42 13.59 -7.16
N LEU A 317 -5.66 13.18 -8.39
CA LEU A 317 -6.77 13.60 -9.23
C LEU A 317 -7.43 12.36 -9.81
N THR A 318 -8.75 12.33 -9.81
CA THR A 318 -9.56 11.39 -10.61
C THR A 318 -10.47 12.18 -11.51
N VAL A 319 -10.52 11.77 -12.78
CA VAL A 319 -11.55 12.19 -13.72
C VAL A 319 -12.31 10.94 -14.13
N GLN A 320 -13.62 10.93 -13.93
CA GLN A 320 -14.45 9.79 -14.29
C GLN A 320 -15.69 10.22 -15.09
N VAL A 321 -16.07 9.35 -16.01
CA VAL A 321 -17.22 9.57 -16.88
C VAL A 321 -18.12 8.33 -16.91
N PRO A 322 -19.44 8.49 -16.87
CA PRO A 322 -20.35 7.38 -17.06
C PRO A 322 -20.25 6.87 -18.51
N LEU A 323 -20.11 5.55 -18.68
CA LEU A 323 -20.06 4.93 -20.00
C LEU A 323 -21.42 4.90 -20.70
N LYS A 324 -22.50 4.84 -19.92
CA LYS A 324 -23.89 4.92 -20.39
C LYS A 324 -24.71 5.74 -19.42
N LYS A 325 -25.60 6.59 -19.92
CA LYS A 325 -26.45 7.48 -19.10
C LYS A 325 -27.35 6.75 -18.11
N GLU A 326 -27.75 5.51 -18.41
CA GLU A 326 -28.67 4.71 -17.59
C GLU A 326 -27.96 3.60 -16.77
N SER A 327 -26.67 3.38 -16.99
CA SER A 327 -25.91 2.36 -16.26
C SER A 327 -24.98 2.99 -15.23
N LYS A 328 -24.73 2.27 -14.15
CA LYS A 328 -23.71 2.64 -13.15
C LYS A 328 -22.27 2.37 -13.63
N SER A 329 -22.10 2.06 -14.93
CA SER A 329 -20.78 1.78 -15.50
C SER A 329 -20.00 3.07 -15.69
N VAL A 330 -18.77 3.08 -15.19
CA VAL A 330 -17.90 4.26 -15.15
C VAL A 330 -16.53 3.91 -15.71
N PHE A 331 -15.99 4.82 -16.52
CA PHE A 331 -14.59 4.86 -16.89
C PHE A 331 -13.90 5.98 -16.11
N ALA A 332 -12.76 5.70 -15.51
CA ALA A 332 -12.01 6.69 -14.74
C ALA A 332 -10.51 6.64 -15.07
N VAL A 333 -9.89 7.81 -15.03
CA VAL A 333 -8.44 7.97 -15.05
C VAL A 333 -8.04 8.57 -13.71
N ASP A 334 -7.14 7.89 -13.04
CA ASP A 334 -6.62 8.26 -11.74
C ASP A 334 -5.15 8.67 -11.87
N TYR A 335 -4.76 9.73 -11.17
CA TYR A 335 -3.39 10.19 -11.09
C TYR A 335 -3.03 10.47 -9.64
N SER A 336 -1.79 10.16 -9.26
CA SER A 336 -1.23 10.59 -7.98
C SER A 336 0.23 11.03 -8.08
N PHE A 337 0.59 11.88 -7.13
CA PHE A 337 1.90 12.47 -6.99
C PHE A 337 2.37 12.34 -5.54
N ARG A 338 3.62 11.86 -5.35
CA ARG A 338 4.28 11.77 -4.04
C ARG A 338 5.71 12.28 -4.17
N PRO A 339 6.06 13.39 -3.49
CA PRO A 339 7.42 13.91 -3.49
C PRO A 339 8.32 13.06 -2.61
N MET A 340 9.53 12.79 -3.09
CA MET A 340 10.58 12.09 -2.37
C MET A 340 11.78 13.01 -2.10
N GLU A 341 12.57 12.64 -1.11
CA GLU A 341 13.85 13.31 -0.81
C GLU A 341 14.97 12.63 -1.59
N ASN A 342 15.82 13.39 -2.28
CA ASN A 342 16.95 12.93 -3.09
C ASN A 342 16.61 12.00 -4.27
N PHE A 343 15.33 11.70 -4.49
CA PHE A 343 14.85 10.98 -5.66
C PHE A 343 13.84 11.83 -6.41
N SER A 344 13.64 11.51 -7.69
CA SER A 344 12.52 12.09 -8.42
C SER A 344 11.19 11.69 -7.76
N SER A 345 10.26 12.61 -7.75
CA SER A 345 8.91 12.35 -7.24
C SER A 345 8.24 11.18 -7.96
N VAL A 346 7.43 10.42 -7.22
CA VAL A 346 6.68 9.29 -7.79
C VAL A 346 5.39 9.79 -8.42
N HIS A 347 5.19 9.44 -9.68
CA HIS A 347 3.98 9.70 -10.45
C HIS A 347 3.31 8.37 -10.75
N THR A 348 2.06 8.21 -10.32
CA THR A 348 1.28 7.00 -10.60
C THR A 348 0.07 7.36 -11.45
N ILE A 349 -0.15 6.61 -12.52
CA ILE A 349 -1.32 6.74 -13.41
C ILE A 349 -2.10 5.44 -13.33
N GLY A 350 -3.41 5.55 -13.21
CA GLY A 350 -4.32 4.41 -13.20
C GLY A 350 -5.50 4.59 -14.15
N VAL A 351 -6.01 3.48 -14.64
CA VAL A 351 -7.24 3.42 -15.45
C VAL A 351 -8.17 2.42 -14.80
N ARG A 352 -9.42 2.82 -14.59
CA ARG A 352 -10.42 2.03 -13.90
C ARG A 352 -11.70 1.93 -14.72
N PHE A 353 -12.21 0.71 -14.83
CA PHE A 353 -13.52 0.38 -15.41
C PHE A 353 -14.39 -0.24 -14.31
N THR A 354 -15.53 0.36 -14.07
CA THR A 354 -16.58 -0.17 -13.17
C THR A 354 -17.81 -0.48 -14.01
N LEU A 355 -18.32 -1.72 -13.89
CA LEU A 355 -19.43 -2.23 -14.71
C LEU A 355 -20.64 -2.61 -13.83
#